data_1f53622bdc51935447efcd94e1612d6f
#
_entry.id   1f53622bdc51935447efcd94e1612d6f
#
_cell.length_a   1.000
_cell.length_b   1.000
_cell.length_c   1.000
_cell.angle_alpha   90.00
_cell.angle_beta   90.00
_cell.angle_gamma   90.00
#
_symmetry.space_group_name_H-M   'P 1'
#
loop_
_entity.id
_entity.type
_entity.pdbx_description
1 polymer ?
#
loop_
_entity_poly.entity_id
_entity_poly.type
_entity_poly.pdbx_seq_one_letter_code
_entity_poly.pdbx_strand_id
1 'polypeptide(L)'
;MDRLEFLVEEPSIAEVLKVILPKILPQGWILNENFFVRPHQGKSDLKKSIPRKFQAFSELPFNTGIIVVQDQDANDCRRLKQELSELCNQSNTKPCPFRVRIVCHELESWYFGDPKAIETVFPHLFKVSKYKNKDLCKHPDSIITPKNRLKRIVGEYPQIDTAKKIAVQMDVNANKSESFNQFKNGITSLIQS
;
A
#
# COMPACT_ATOMS: atom_id res chain seq x y z
N MET A 1 -17.07 11.64 -4.75
CA MET A 1 -16.56 10.23 -4.79
C MET A 1 -17.41 9.42 -3.83
N ASP A 2 -18.06 8.34 -4.33
CA ASP A 2 -19.02 7.57 -3.53
C ASP A 2 -18.46 6.18 -3.18
N ARG A 3 -17.44 5.75 -3.93
CA ARG A 3 -16.83 4.42 -3.80
C ARG A 3 -15.34 4.45 -4.10
N LEU A 4 -14.56 3.67 -3.34
CA LEU A 4 -13.13 3.45 -3.59
C LEU A 4 -12.82 1.96 -3.74
N GLU A 5 -12.04 1.64 -4.78
CA GLU A 5 -11.58 0.28 -5.06
C GLU A 5 -10.05 0.23 -5.07
N PHE A 6 -9.48 -0.48 -4.11
CA PHE A 6 -8.03 -0.67 -4.01
C PHE A 6 -7.66 -2.02 -4.62
N LEU A 7 -6.97 -2.01 -5.76
CA LEU A 7 -6.43 -3.18 -6.41
C LEU A 7 -4.98 -3.36 -5.95
N VAL A 8 -4.69 -4.39 -5.17
CA VAL A 8 -3.38 -4.56 -4.56
C VAL A 8 -2.72 -5.86 -4.99
N GLU A 9 -1.39 -5.86 -5.11
CA GLU A 9 -0.62 -6.96 -5.68
C GLU A 9 -0.73 -8.25 -4.88
N GLU A 10 -0.71 -8.15 -3.54
CA GLU A 10 -0.67 -9.33 -2.69
C GLU A 10 -1.50 -9.20 -1.40
N PRO A 11 -1.82 -10.34 -0.75
CA PRO A 11 -2.63 -10.34 0.47
C PRO A 11 -2.04 -9.56 1.65
N SER A 12 -0.72 -9.48 1.80
CA SER A 12 -0.08 -8.73 2.89
C SER A 12 -0.36 -7.23 2.79
N ILE A 13 -0.27 -6.65 1.58
CA ILE A 13 -0.67 -5.26 1.33
C ILE A 13 -2.15 -5.06 1.66
N ALA A 14 -3.01 -6.02 1.27
CA ALA A 14 -4.44 -5.91 1.56
C ALA A 14 -4.73 -5.85 3.06
N GLU A 15 -4.07 -6.68 3.87
CA GLU A 15 -4.28 -6.65 5.33
C GLU A 15 -3.80 -5.34 5.96
N VAL A 16 -2.68 -4.78 5.48
CA VAL A 16 -2.25 -3.44 5.90
C VAL A 16 -3.31 -2.41 5.55
N LEU A 17 -3.77 -2.37 4.30
CA LEU A 17 -4.73 -1.37 3.85
C LEU A 17 -6.07 -1.44 4.57
N LYS A 18 -6.60 -2.64 4.83
CA LYS A 18 -7.85 -2.80 5.62
C LYS A 18 -7.77 -2.14 7.00
N VAL A 19 -6.58 -2.09 7.60
CA VAL A 19 -6.36 -1.51 8.93
C VAL A 19 -6.06 -0.01 8.87
N ILE A 20 -5.22 0.42 7.92
CA ILE A 20 -4.79 1.83 7.89
C ILE A 20 -5.76 2.75 7.16
N LEU A 21 -6.55 2.25 6.18
CA LEU A 21 -7.49 3.08 5.44
C LEU A 21 -8.55 3.75 6.34
N PRO A 22 -9.15 3.06 7.34
CA PRO A 22 -10.03 3.73 8.29
C PRO A 22 -9.38 4.85 9.11
N LYS A 23 -8.03 4.86 9.22
CA LYS A 23 -7.26 5.93 9.88
C LYS A 23 -6.93 7.09 8.94
N ILE A 24 -7.02 6.88 7.60
CA ILE A 24 -6.64 7.85 6.56
C ILE A 24 -7.87 8.50 5.92
N LEU A 25 -8.90 7.70 5.68
CA LEU A 25 -10.12 8.13 5.01
C LEU A 25 -10.96 9.04 5.92
N PRO A 26 -11.68 10.02 5.37
CA PRO A 26 -12.65 10.81 6.12
C PRO A 26 -13.71 9.95 6.80
N GLN A 27 -14.38 10.52 7.79
CA GLN A 27 -15.51 9.85 8.45
C GLN A 27 -16.59 9.48 7.43
N GLY A 28 -17.21 8.30 7.60
CA GLY A 28 -18.25 7.79 6.70
C GLY A 28 -17.73 6.79 5.66
N TRP A 29 -16.41 6.59 5.54
CA TRP A 29 -15.87 5.53 4.72
C TRP A 29 -15.77 4.22 5.51
N ILE A 30 -16.47 3.17 5.04
CA ILE A 30 -16.60 1.88 5.74
C ILE A 30 -16.15 0.75 4.82
N LEU A 31 -15.28 -0.11 5.33
CA LEU A 31 -14.77 -1.28 4.60
C LEU A 31 -15.92 -2.22 4.20
N ASN A 32 -15.91 -2.66 2.94
CA ASN A 32 -16.92 -3.51 2.30
C ASN A 32 -18.31 -2.88 2.12
N GLU A 33 -18.45 -1.60 2.41
CA GLU A 33 -19.67 -0.83 2.09
C GLU A 33 -19.40 0.16 0.94
N ASN A 34 -18.46 1.09 1.15
CA ASN A 34 -18.10 2.11 0.17
C ASN A 34 -16.61 2.20 -0.15
N PHE A 35 -15.75 1.44 0.56
CA PHE A 35 -14.41 1.14 0.06
C PHE A 35 -14.09 -0.36 0.16
N PHE A 36 -13.31 -0.82 -0.81
CA PHE A 36 -13.00 -2.25 -0.97
C PHE A 36 -11.52 -2.45 -1.24
N VAL A 37 -10.94 -3.48 -0.64
CA VAL A 37 -9.55 -3.89 -0.89
C VAL A 37 -9.54 -5.25 -1.57
N ARG A 38 -9.01 -5.30 -2.79
CA ARG A 38 -9.01 -6.47 -3.69
C ARG A 38 -7.59 -7.01 -3.84
N PRO A 39 -7.19 -8.01 -3.07
CA PRO A 39 -5.89 -8.65 -3.22
C PRO A 39 -5.81 -9.49 -4.49
N HIS A 40 -4.60 -9.59 -5.04
CA HIS A 40 -4.23 -10.45 -6.15
C HIS A 40 -3.12 -11.42 -5.72
N GLN A 41 -2.81 -12.38 -6.59
CA GLN A 41 -1.75 -13.36 -6.39
C GLN A 41 -0.48 -12.94 -7.16
N GLY A 42 0.00 -11.71 -6.88
CA GLY A 42 1.20 -11.15 -7.49
C GLY A 42 0.92 -10.29 -8.74
N LYS A 43 2.01 -9.72 -9.30
CA LYS A 43 2.01 -8.72 -10.38
C LYS A 43 1.25 -9.15 -11.63
N SER A 44 1.41 -10.41 -12.05
CA SER A 44 0.76 -10.94 -13.26
C SER A 44 -0.74 -10.98 -13.10
N ASP A 45 -1.24 -11.44 -11.95
CA ASP A 45 -2.66 -11.51 -11.65
C ASP A 45 -3.26 -10.10 -11.55
N LEU A 46 -2.59 -9.19 -10.84
CA LEU A 46 -2.99 -7.78 -10.77
C LEU A 46 -3.12 -7.17 -12.17
N LYS A 47 -2.07 -7.25 -13.02
CA LYS A 47 -2.09 -6.66 -14.38
C LYS A 47 -3.19 -7.26 -15.25
N LYS A 48 -3.42 -8.57 -15.20
CA LYS A 48 -4.50 -9.26 -15.93
C LYS A 48 -5.89 -8.85 -15.45
N SER A 49 -6.04 -8.49 -14.18
CA SER A 49 -7.33 -8.12 -13.59
C SER A 49 -7.75 -6.69 -13.94
N ILE A 50 -6.80 -5.75 -14.15
CA ILE A 50 -7.07 -4.32 -14.35
C ILE A 50 -8.13 -4.06 -15.42
N PRO A 51 -8.04 -4.59 -16.66
CA PRO A 51 -9.04 -4.29 -17.70
C PRO A 51 -10.47 -4.68 -17.29
N ARG A 52 -10.64 -5.89 -16.76
CA ARG A 52 -11.95 -6.38 -16.33
C ARG A 52 -12.50 -5.61 -15.13
N LYS A 53 -11.62 -5.20 -14.20
CA LYS A 53 -12.00 -4.42 -13.02
C LYS A 53 -12.43 -3.01 -13.41
N PHE A 54 -11.67 -2.32 -14.27
CA PHE A 54 -12.05 -1.01 -14.76
C PHE A 54 -13.39 -1.05 -15.47
N GLN A 55 -13.61 -2.02 -16.37
CA GLN A 55 -14.90 -2.21 -17.03
C GLN A 55 -16.02 -2.42 -16.00
N ALA A 56 -15.86 -3.35 -15.07
CA ALA A 56 -16.89 -3.67 -14.07
C ALA A 56 -17.22 -2.46 -13.18
N PHE A 57 -16.21 -1.68 -12.76
CA PHE A 57 -16.41 -0.53 -11.88
C PHE A 57 -17.03 0.65 -12.61
N SER A 58 -16.76 0.83 -13.89
CA SER A 58 -17.36 1.88 -14.71
C SER A 58 -18.86 1.66 -15.00
N GLU A 59 -19.37 0.44 -14.80
CA GLU A 59 -20.80 0.12 -14.94
C GLU A 59 -21.58 0.30 -13.62
N LEU A 60 -20.88 0.56 -12.51
CA LEU A 60 -21.55 0.78 -11.24
C LEU A 60 -22.27 2.13 -11.22
N PRO A 61 -23.41 2.25 -10.53
CA PRO A 61 -24.18 3.51 -10.40
C PRO A 61 -23.54 4.47 -9.37
N PHE A 62 -22.20 4.40 -9.18
CA PHE A 62 -21.45 5.18 -8.20
C PHE A 62 -20.28 5.88 -8.86
N ASN A 63 -19.97 7.09 -8.41
CA ASN A 63 -18.71 7.75 -8.77
C ASN A 63 -17.54 7.00 -8.08
N THR A 64 -16.94 6.05 -8.80
CA THR A 64 -15.95 5.10 -8.28
C THR A 64 -14.53 5.57 -8.59
N GLY A 65 -13.70 5.72 -7.55
CA GLY A 65 -12.26 5.94 -7.66
C GLY A 65 -11.48 4.63 -7.52
N ILE A 66 -10.44 4.47 -8.32
CA ILE A 66 -9.63 3.25 -8.35
C ILE A 66 -8.19 3.56 -7.93
N ILE A 67 -7.65 2.82 -6.99
CA ILE A 67 -6.26 2.91 -6.56
C ILE A 67 -5.57 1.57 -6.81
N VAL A 68 -4.55 1.57 -7.68
CA VAL A 68 -3.71 0.39 -7.95
C VAL A 68 -2.44 0.51 -7.13
N VAL A 69 -2.13 -0.51 -6.32
CA VAL A 69 -0.95 -0.54 -5.44
C VAL A 69 -0.12 -1.77 -5.74
N GLN A 70 1.17 -1.57 -6.04
CA GLN A 70 2.11 -2.63 -6.37
C GLN A 70 3.47 -2.37 -5.73
N ASP A 71 4.14 -3.42 -5.27
CA ASP A 71 5.53 -3.37 -4.83
C ASP A 71 6.47 -3.12 -6.01
N GLN A 72 7.50 -2.29 -5.79
CA GLN A 72 8.52 -1.99 -6.79
C GLN A 72 9.38 -3.21 -7.07
N ASP A 73 9.78 -3.93 -6.02
CA ASP A 73 10.84 -4.95 -6.02
C ASP A 73 12.16 -4.42 -6.64
N ALA A 74 12.69 -5.14 -7.64
CA ALA A 74 13.92 -4.77 -8.36
C ALA A 74 13.69 -3.90 -9.61
N ASN A 75 12.43 -3.45 -9.86
CA ASN A 75 12.12 -2.65 -11.05
C ASN A 75 12.49 -1.18 -10.84
N ASP A 76 12.63 -0.42 -11.94
CA ASP A 76 12.62 1.03 -11.88
C ASP A 76 11.22 1.55 -11.52
N CYS A 77 11.13 2.33 -10.42
CA CYS A 77 9.87 2.80 -9.87
C CYS A 77 9.09 3.68 -10.88
N ARG A 78 9.79 4.55 -11.62
CA ARG A 78 9.14 5.48 -12.57
C ARG A 78 8.60 4.71 -13.78
N ARG A 79 9.40 3.81 -14.32
CA ARG A 79 9.01 2.95 -15.43
C ARG A 79 7.82 2.05 -15.04
N LEU A 80 7.89 1.40 -13.89
CA LEU A 80 6.80 0.55 -13.40
C LEU A 80 5.50 1.34 -13.23
N LYS A 81 5.57 2.54 -12.64
CA LYS A 81 4.42 3.43 -12.50
C LYS A 81 3.85 3.86 -13.86
N GLN A 82 4.72 4.17 -14.81
CA GLN A 82 4.31 4.52 -16.17
C GLN A 82 3.57 3.36 -16.84
N GLU A 83 4.16 2.16 -16.87
CA GLU A 83 3.57 0.95 -17.46
C GLU A 83 2.17 0.65 -16.88
N LEU A 84 2.03 0.72 -15.54
CA LEU A 84 0.73 0.51 -14.89
C LEU A 84 -0.27 1.62 -15.20
N SER A 85 0.20 2.87 -15.27
CA SER A 85 -0.68 4.00 -15.63
C SER A 85 -1.17 3.92 -17.06
N GLU A 86 -0.32 3.50 -17.99
CA GLU A 86 -0.69 3.27 -19.38
C GLU A 86 -1.73 2.13 -19.49
N LEU A 87 -1.52 1.01 -18.78
CA LEU A 87 -2.49 -0.08 -18.74
C LEU A 87 -3.85 0.38 -18.17
N CYS A 88 -3.84 1.16 -17.08
CA CYS A 88 -5.05 1.73 -16.51
C CYS A 88 -5.76 2.67 -17.49
N ASN A 89 -5.02 3.56 -18.16
CA ASN A 89 -5.58 4.48 -19.16
C ASN A 89 -6.23 3.74 -20.33
N GLN A 90 -5.54 2.72 -20.87
CA GLN A 90 -6.08 1.88 -21.96
C GLN A 90 -7.33 1.10 -21.52
N SER A 91 -7.42 0.73 -20.25
CA SER A 91 -8.55 -0.01 -19.69
C SER A 91 -9.74 0.88 -19.31
N ASN A 92 -9.53 2.18 -19.20
CA ASN A 92 -10.49 3.16 -18.67
C ASN A 92 -11.38 3.75 -19.78
N THR A 93 -12.14 2.90 -20.45
CA THR A 93 -12.99 3.28 -21.61
C THR A 93 -14.20 4.14 -21.21
N LYS A 94 -14.73 3.94 -20.01
CA LYS A 94 -15.68 4.84 -19.35
C LYS A 94 -14.97 5.48 -18.17
N PRO A 95 -14.67 6.77 -18.16
CA PRO A 95 -13.73 7.38 -17.24
C PRO A 95 -14.07 7.17 -15.76
N CYS A 96 -13.23 6.43 -15.05
CA CYS A 96 -13.18 6.37 -13.61
C CYS A 96 -11.89 7.07 -13.15
N PRO A 97 -11.94 8.01 -12.21
CA PRO A 97 -10.73 8.58 -11.62
C PRO A 97 -9.85 7.48 -11.00
N PHE A 98 -8.56 7.51 -11.27
CA PHE A 98 -7.67 6.51 -10.70
C PHE A 98 -6.31 7.08 -10.27
N ARG A 99 -5.60 6.33 -9.44
CA ARG A 99 -4.21 6.57 -9.05
C ARG A 99 -3.42 5.25 -9.05
N VAL A 100 -2.19 5.30 -9.56
CA VAL A 100 -1.22 4.22 -9.42
C VAL A 100 -0.22 4.62 -8.33
N ARG A 101 0.01 3.72 -7.38
CA ARG A 101 0.95 3.90 -6.27
C ARG A 101 1.92 2.73 -6.20
N ILE A 102 3.19 3.04 -6.17
CA ILE A 102 4.26 2.06 -6.05
C ILE A 102 4.79 2.13 -4.62
N VAL A 103 4.83 1.00 -3.95
CA VAL A 103 5.53 0.84 -2.67
C VAL A 103 7.02 0.69 -2.98
N CYS A 104 7.87 1.55 -2.43
CA CYS A 104 9.30 1.47 -2.70
C CYS A 104 9.87 0.15 -2.21
N HIS A 105 10.51 -0.57 -3.11
CA HIS A 105 11.00 -1.93 -2.97
C HIS A 105 9.90 -2.91 -2.55
N GLU A 106 9.60 -3.03 -1.26
CA GLU A 106 8.62 -3.96 -0.69
C GLU A 106 7.84 -3.31 0.47
N LEU A 107 6.70 -3.86 0.81
CA LEU A 107 5.81 -3.38 1.88
C LEU A 107 6.52 -3.06 3.20
N GLU A 108 7.57 -3.77 3.52
CA GLU A 108 8.35 -3.58 4.76
C GLU A 108 9.04 -2.20 4.84
N SER A 109 9.21 -1.49 3.74
CA SER A 109 9.65 -0.08 3.76
C SER A 109 8.67 0.79 4.54
N TRP A 110 7.37 0.53 4.42
CA TRP A 110 6.35 1.23 5.22
C TRP A 110 6.45 0.91 6.70
N TYR A 111 6.83 -0.33 7.06
CA TYR A 111 7.04 -0.71 8.47
C TYR A 111 8.25 0.01 9.06
N PHE A 112 9.36 0.08 8.33
CA PHE A 112 10.54 0.84 8.76
C PHE A 112 10.28 2.36 8.82
N GLY A 113 9.28 2.83 8.10
CA GLY A 113 8.79 4.21 8.21
C GLY A 113 8.19 4.54 9.59
N ASP A 114 7.68 3.53 10.29
CA ASP A 114 7.24 3.63 11.69
C ASP A 114 7.89 2.53 12.56
N PRO A 115 9.13 2.74 12.99
CA PRO A 115 9.87 1.74 13.76
C PRO A 115 9.25 1.42 15.13
N LYS A 116 8.37 2.28 15.67
CA LYS A 116 7.64 1.99 16.91
C LYS A 116 6.63 0.88 16.70
N ALA A 117 5.96 0.85 15.56
CA ALA A 117 5.04 -0.22 15.21
C ALA A 117 5.74 -1.58 15.16
N ILE A 118 6.97 -1.64 14.58
CA ILE A 118 7.78 -2.87 14.59
C ILE A 118 8.17 -3.27 16.02
N GLU A 119 8.62 -2.31 16.86
CA GLU A 119 9.00 -2.60 18.24
C GLU A 119 7.84 -3.14 19.06
N THR A 120 6.64 -2.62 18.87
CA THR A 120 5.44 -3.09 19.58
C THR A 120 5.11 -4.55 19.22
N VAL A 121 5.28 -4.93 17.96
CA VAL A 121 5.01 -6.32 17.51
C VAL A 121 6.16 -7.27 17.86
N PHE A 122 7.40 -6.78 17.88
CA PHE A 122 8.61 -7.56 18.15
C PHE A 122 9.44 -6.97 19.31
N PRO A 123 8.89 -6.87 20.54
CA PRO A 123 9.46 -6.07 21.62
C PRO A 123 10.82 -6.58 22.13
N HIS A 124 11.19 -7.83 21.89
CA HIS A 124 12.48 -8.40 22.29
C HIS A 124 13.52 -8.41 21.16
N LEU A 125 13.11 -8.31 19.92
CA LEU A 125 13.96 -8.46 18.75
C LEU A 125 14.29 -7.14 18.07
N PHE A 126 13.35 -6.20 18.05
CA PHE A 126 13.51 -4.88 17.48
C PHE A 126 13.43 -3.79 18.57
N LYS A 127 14.43 -2.90 18.62
CA LYS A 127 14.46 -1.77 19.57
C LYS A 127 14.64 -0.45 18.82
N VAL A 128 13.70 0.47 18.98
CA VAL A 128 13.76 1.81 18.37
C VAL A 128 15.05 2.52 18.79
N SER A 129 15.46 2.43 20.07
CA SER A 129 16.71 3.01 20.57
C SER A 129 17.95 2.59 19.77
N LYS A 130 17.97 1.33 19.28
CA LYS A 130 19.07 0.75 18.48
C LYS A 130 19.03 1.18 17.00
N TYR A 131 17.83 1.44 16.46
CA TYR A 131 17.63 1.58 15.02
C TYR A 131 17.18 2.97 14.56
N LYS A 132 16.60 3.83 15.44
CA LYS A 132 16.04 5.15 15.08
C LYS A 132 16.99 6.10 14.33
N ASN A 133 18.30 5.98 14.61
CA ASN A 133 19.33 6.80 13.99
C ASN A 133 20.01 6.14 12.79
N LYS A 134 19.65 4.89 12.44
CA LYS A 134 20.18 4.17 11.28
C LYS A 134 19.37 4.55 10.04
N ASP A 135 20.00 4.42 8.88
CA ASP A 135 19.39 4.76 7.58
C ASP A 135 18.07 4.01 7.35
N LEU A 136 17.97 2.78 7.83
CA LEU A 136 16.74 1.99 7.70
C LEU A 136 15.48 2.64 8.33
N CYS A 137 15.65 3.52 9.33
CA CYS A 137 14.52 4.25 9.93
C CYS A 137 14.50 5.73 9.56
N LYS A 138 15.59 6.26 9.00
CA LYS A 138 15.64 7.64 8.49
C LYS A 138 15.18 7.73 7.05
N HIS A 139 15.58 6.76 6.24
CA HIS A 139 15.33 6.67 4.81
C HIS A 139 14.80 5.29 4.44
N PRO A 140 13.61 4.89 4.92
CA PRO A 140 13.10 3.53 4.78
C PRO A 140 12.98 3.08 3.32
N ASP A 141 12.65 4.00 2.44
CA ASP A 141 12.50 3.73 1.00
C ASP A 141 13.84 3.56 0.25
N SER A 142 14.99 3.75 0.92
CA SER A 142 16.31 3.46 0.36
C SER A 142 16.79 2.02 0.60
N ILE A 143 16.04 1.23 1.36
CA ILE A 143 16.40 -0.15 1.68
C ILE A 143 16.04 -1.05 0.50
N ILE A 144 17.03 -1.57 -0.22
CA ILE A 144 16.82 -2.37 -1.44
C ILE A 144 16.04 -3.66 -1.19
N THR A 145 16.23 -4.32 -0.03
CA THR A 145 15.55 -5.57 0.34
C THR A 145 14.99 -5.48 1.76
N PRO A 146 13.94 -4.64 1.97
CA PRO A 146 13.44 -4.33 3.31
C PRO A 146 12.86 -5.57 4.01
N LYS A 147 12.22 -6.47 3.31
CA LYS A 147 11.73 -7.75 3.81
C LYS A 147 12.85 -8.62 4.37
N ASN A 148 13.91 -8.82 3.59
CA ASN A 148 15.09 -9.56 4.06
C ASN A 148 15.77 -8.83 5.23
N ARG A 149 15.74 -7.50 5.22
CA ARG A 149 16.29 -6.70 6.32
C ARG A 149 15.50 -6.91 7.61
N LEU A 150 14.18 -6.94 7.53
CA LEU A 150 13.34 -7.23 8.69
C LEU A 150 13.55 -8.65 9.19
N LYS A 151 13.57 -9.65 8.31
CA LYS A 151 13.85 -11.05 8.66
C LYS A 151 15.18 -11.24 9.39
N ARG A 152 16.24 -10.54 8.99
CA ARG A 152 17.55 -10.58 9.69
C ARG A 152 17.50 -10.01 11.11
N ILE A 153 16.51 -9.19 11.42
CA ILE A 153 16.36 -8.58 12.75
C ILE A 153 15.42 -9.40 13.64
N VAL A 154 14.29 -9.85 13.09
CA VAL A 154 13.23 -10.48 13.88
C VAL A 154 13.09 -11.99 13.64
N GLY A 155 13.85 -12.56 12.70
CA GLY A 155 13.71 -13.95 12.25
C GLY A 155 12.61 -14.11 11.20
N GLU A 156 12.28 -15.36 10.86
CA GLU A 156 11.17 -15.66 9.97
C GLU A 156 9.84 -15.32 10.65
N TYR A 157 8.89 -14.82 9.87
CA TYR A 157 7.57 -14.42 10.36
C TYR A 157 6.45 -14.70 9.34
N PRO A 158 5.23 -15.00 9.80
CA PRO A 158 4.07 -15.15 8.94
C PRO A 158 3.67 -13.77 8.38
N GLN A 159 3.89 -13.57 7.07
CA GLN A 159 3.81 -12.24 6.43
C GLN A 159 2.44 -11.57 6.61
N ILE A 160 1.36 -12.29 6.31
CA ILE A 160 -0.02 -11.75 6.33
C ILE A 160 -0.42 -11.36 7.77
N ASP A 161 -0.18 -12.24 8.73
CA ASP A 161 -0.52 -11.99 10.13
C ASP A 161 0.31 -10.84 10.72
N THR A 162 1.62 -10.82 10.40
CA THR A 162 2.52 -9.75 10.83
C THR A 162 2.16 -8.40 10.20
N ALA A 163 1.79 -8.39 8.93
CA ALA A 163 1.31 -7.20 8.23
C ALA A 163 0.13 -6.56 8.97
N LYS A 164 -0.86 -7.36 9.33
CA LYS A 164 -2.01 -6.91 10.11
C LYS A 164 -1.60 -6.37 11.49
N LYS A 165 -0.77 -7.11 12.23
CA LYS A 165 -0.30 -6.70 13.57
C LYS A 165 0.46 -5.38 13.54
N ILE A 166 1.39 -5.21 12.58
CA ILE A 166 2.14 -3.97 12.43
C ILE A 166 1.20 -2.82 12.05
N ALA A 167 0.29 -3.03 11.09
CA ALA A 167 -0.65 -2.00 10.63
C ALA A 167 -1.55 -1.46 11.75
N VAL A 168 -1.94 -2.30 12.72
CA VAL A 168 -2.69 -1.87 13.91
C VAL A 168 -1.89 -0.82 14.70
N GLN A 169 -0.59 -1.01 14.82
CA GLN A 169 0.31 -0.15 15.60
C GLN A 169 0.82 1.08 14.82
N MET A 170 0.67 1.09 13.48
CA MET A 170 1.18 2.18 12.64
C MET A 170 0.48 3.50 12.94
N ASP A 171 1.29 4.54 13.18
CA ASP A 171 0.89 5.94 13.15
C ASP A 171 0.97 6.45 11.69
N VAL A 172 -0.21 6.55 11.06
CA VAL A 172 -0.31 6.99 9.65
C VAL A 172 0.12 8.45 9.43
N ASN A 173 0.27 9.23 10.49
CA ASN A 173 0.68 10.65 10.41
C ASN A 173 2.17 10.84 10.67
N ALA A 174 2.84 9.89 11.33
CA ALA A 174 4.25 9.97 11.68
C ALA A 174 5.15 9.06 10.83
N ASN A 175 4.59 8.33 9.85
CA ASN A 175 5.34 7.42 9.00
C ASN A 175 6.32 8.20 8.09
N LYS A 176 7.59 7.78 8.09
CA LYS A 176 8.70 8.44 7.36
C LYS A 176 8.91 7.92 5.94
N SER A 177 8.23 6.85 5.53
CA SER A 177 8.31 6.37 4.16
C SER A 177 7.67 7.38 3.21
N GLU A 178 8.44 7.84 2.23
CA GLU A 178 7.94 8.76 1.20
C GLU A 178 6.87 8.06 0.34
N SER A 179 7.08 6.79 -0.04
CA SER A 179 6.09 6.03 -0.82
C SER A 179 4.78 5.86 -0.05
N PHE A 180 4.82 5.70 1.27
CA PHE A 180 3.62 5.70 2.12
C PHE A 180 2.90 7.06 2.11
N ASN A 181 3.65 8.16 2.25
CA ASN A 181 3.09 9.50 2.24
C ASN A 181 2.51 9.85 0.86
N GLN A 182 3.17 9.44 -0.22
CA GLN A 182 2.64 9.58 -1.59
C GLN A 182 1.36 8.73 -1.78
N PHE A 183 1.28 7.56 -1.17
CA PHE A 183 0.05 6.76 -1.17
C PHE A 183 -1.09 7.52 -0.48
N LYS A 184 -0.90 8.05 0.73
CA LYS A 184 -1.89 8.89 1.45
C LYS A 184 -2.34 10.08 0.62
N ASN A 185 -1.39 10.86 0.12
CA ASN A 185 -1.66 12.07 -0.68
C ASN A 185 -2.46 11.72 -1.95
N GLY A 186 -2.18 10.56 -2.54
CA GLY A 186 -2.91 10.07 -3.68
C GLY A 186 -4.38 9.77 -3.41
N ILE A 187 -4.68 9.21 -2.26
CA ILE A 187 -6.07 8.98 -1.83
C ILE A 187 -6.78 10.31 -1.61
N THR A 188 -6.17 11.22 -0.85
CA THR A 188 -6.75 12.53 -0.57
C THR A 188 -7.07 13.29 -1.85
N SER A 189 -6.11 13.35 -2.80
CA SER A 189 -6.32 14.03 -4.08
C SER A 189 -7.39 13.37 -4.96
N LEU A 190 -7.56 12.04 -4.84
CA LEU A 190 -8.58 11.31 -5.59
C LEU A 190 -9.98 11.57 -5.05
N ILE A 191 -10.14 11.68 -3.74
CA ILE A 191 -11.44 11.94 -3.10
C ILE A 191 -11.91 13.38 -3.37
N GLN A 192 -10.96 14.32 -3.51
CA GLN A 192 -11.24 15.74 -3.74
C GLN A 192 -11.48 16.09 -5.22
N SER A 193 -11.16 15.18 -6.16
CA SER A 193 -11.40 15.36 -7.59
C SER A 193 -12.81 14.94 -7.99
#